data_fe247662d857340155ecfad7a7aa9feb
#
_entry.id   fe247662d857340155ecfad7a7aa9feb
#
_cell.length_a   1.000
_cell.length_b   1.000
_cell.length_c   1.000
_cell.angle_alpha   90.00
_cell.angle_beta   90.00
_cell.angle_gamma   90.00
#
_symmetry.space_group_name_H-M   'P 1'
#
loop_
_entity.id
_entity.type
_entity.pdbx_description
1 polymer ?
#
loop_
_entity_poly.entity_id
_entity_poly.type
_entity_poly.pdbx_seq_one_letter_code
_entity_poly.pdbx_strand_id
1 'polypeptide(L)'
;MSNPTLVAIIQDEIKKSGPIPFIRFMELSLYHPEYGYYASPRKKIGGQGGDFYTSPLVHPIFAKLLAKQLIQMADGMALSPEDPIMLIEFGAGDGTLCLQILQSIEQQNPSLFDRLRYMIIEKSLSFRLFQKERLLPRYAAIIQWGDKMPNPCTGIVFSNELLDAFPIHRFQVENGIVHEIYVDWKDDRFIEVATGVRPLRAAPNEPLSIPPLQGEVRWGWGKGRSLQPPWRFEMNPLALDWMRQAGESLVKGFVLTLDYGYPAQQLYGRAKGTFLCYYQHTVNENPYDHIGEQDMTSHVDFTALAQVGEAAGLSLLGLTDQTHFLMGLGIADEMQIEAEKMEQSDAARRNFLAMRHLMDPAQMGKTFKVLIQQKGVASIALDGLIFPAFPKESLLV
;
A
#
# COMPACT_ATOMS: atom_id res chain seq x y z
N MET A 1 12.79 1.97 -22.74
CA MET A 1 12.64 0.76 -23.60
C MET A 1 12.43 -0.42 -22.68
N SER A 2 11.58 -1.38 -23.06
CA SER A 2 11.37 -2.63 -22.30
C SER A 2 12.65 -3.44 -22.17
N ASN A 3 12.78 -4.22 -21.08
CA ASN A 3 13.88 -5.19 -20.92
C ASN A 3 13.67 -6.35 -21.90
N PRO A 4 14.59 -6.56 -22.89
CA PRO A 4 14.36 -7.54 -23.95
C PRO A 4 14.35 -8.98 -23.44
N THR A 5 15.12 -9.30 -22.41
CA THR A 5 15.16 -10.64 -21.81
C THR A 5 13.86 -10.98 -21.12
N LEU A 6 13.30 -10.02 -20.35
CA LEU A 6 12.02 -10.20 -19.68
C LEU A 6 10.87 -10.34 -20.70
N VAL A 7 10.88 -9.54 -21.76
CA VAL A 7 9.93 -9.66 -22.87
C VAL A 7 9.97 -11.07 -23.46
N ALA A 8 11.17 -11.61 -23.73
CA ALA A 8 11.33 -12.97 -24.27
C ALA A 8 10.81 -14.05 -23.29
N ILE A 9 11.03 -13.89 -21.99
CA ILE A 9 10.51 -14.80 -20.96
C ILE A 9 8.97 -14.81 -20.97
N ILE A 10 8.33 -13.63 -21.02
CA ILE A 10 6.86 -13.53 -21.06
C ILE A 10 6.30 -14.13 -22.34
N GLN A 11 6.91 -13.86 -23.50
CA GLN A 11 6.54 -14.46 -24.78
C GLN A 11 6.63 -15.98 -24.76
N ASP A 12 7.68 -16.51 -24.14
CA ASP A 12 7.89 -17.97 -24.06
C ASP A 12 6.85 -18.64 -23.14
N GLU A 13 6.44 -17.98 -22.05
CA GLU A 13 5.35 -18.44 -21.19
C GLU A 13 4.03 -18.44 -21.95
N ILE A 14 3.71 -17.38 -22.70
CA ILE A 14 2.50 -17.30 -23.54
C ILE A 14 2.50 -18.37 -24.64
N LYS A 15 3.64 -18.61 -25.30
CA LYS A 15 3.75 -19.67 -26.34
C LYS A 15 3.48 -21.06 -25.77
N LYS A 16 3.84 -21.33 -24.52
CA LYS A 16 3.71 -22.65 -23.88
C LYS A 16 2.31 -22.88 -23.31
N SER A 17 1.69 -21.87 -22.74
CA SER A 17 0.45 -22.00 -21.96
C SER A 17 -0.77 -21.28 -22.55
N GLY A 18 -0.60 -20.57 -23.68
CA GLY A 18 -1.59 -19.62 -24.18
C GLY A 18 -1.58 -18.30 -23.44
N PRO A 19 -2.57 -17.43 -23.67
CA PRO A 19 -2.68 -16.15 -22.98
C PRO A 19 -2.58 -16.29 -21.46
N ILE A 20 -1.80 -15.44 -20.79
CA ILE A 20 -1.61 -15.43 -19.34
C ILE A 20 -2.51 -14.38 -18.68
N PRO A 21 -3.03 -14.61 -17.45
CA PRO A 21 -3.81 -13.61 -16.76
C PRO A 21 -2.97 -12.36 -16.46
N PHE A 22 -3.60 -11.18 -16.43
CA PHE A 22 -2.87 -9.91 -16.22
C PHE A 22 -2.07 -9.90 -14.91
N ILE A 23 -2.57 -10.53 -13.85
CA ILE A 23 -1.85 -10.68 -12.57
C ILE A 23 -0.47 -11.34 -12.77
N ARG A 24 -0.39 -12.38 -13.64
CA ARG A 24 0.89 -13.05 -13.93
C ARG A 24 1.83 -12.16 -14.75
N PHE A 25 1.30 -11.41 -15.72
CA PHE A 25 2.07 -10.44 -16.48
C PHE A 25 2.67 -9.36 -15.56
N MET A 26 1.87 -8.80 -14.66
CA MET A 26 2.31 -7.78 -13.70
C MET A 26 3.33 -8.36 -12.71
N GLU A 27 3.12 -9.59 -12.23
CA GLU A 27 4.08 -10.29 -11.36
C GLU A 27 5.45 -10.42 -12.02
N LEU A 28 5.51 -10.86 -13.27
CA LEU A 28 6.77 -10.97 -14.03
C LEU A 28 7.40 -9.59 -14.24
N SER A 29 6.61 -8.62 -14.64
CA SER A 29 7.10 -7.27 -14.96
C SER A 29 7.68 -6.55 -13.74
N LEU A 30 7.08 -6.71 -12.56
CA LEU A 30 7.53 -6.03 -11.34
C LEU A 30 8.50 -6.86 -10.51
N TYR A 31 8.28 -8.18 -10.40
CA TYR A 31 8.92 -9.02 -9.37
C TYR A 31 9.79 -10.14 -9.92
N HIS A 32 10.04 -10.22 -11.24
CA HIS A 32 11.03 -11.18 -11.75
C HIS A 32 12.38 -10.94 -11.06
N PRO A 33 13.03 -12.01 -10.51
CA PRO A 33 14.17 -11.84 -9.60
C PRO A 33 15.36 -11.04 -10.17
N GLU A 34 15.57 -11.13 -11.49
CA GLU A 34 16.71 -10.47 -12.16
C GLU A 34 16.29 -9.28 -13.04
N TYR A 35 15.10 -9.35 -13.67
CA TYR A 35 14.70 -8.43 -14.73
C TYR A 35 13.44 -7.62 -14.41
N GLY A 36 12.80 -7.88 -13.28
CA GLY A 36 11.63 -7.15 -12.81
C GLY A 36 11.98 -5.75 -12.33
N TYR A 37 10.99 -4.88 -12.30
CA TYR A 37 11.14 -3.49 -11.89
C TYR A 37 11.83 -3.36 -10.52
N TYR A 38 11.43 -4.16 -9.53
CA TYR A 38 12.00 -4.14 -8.18
C TYR A 38 13.29 -4.96 -8.00
N ALA A 39 13.85 -5.53 -9.07
CA ALA A 39 15.14 -6.21 -9.01
C ALA A 39 16.33 -5.26 -8.87
N SER A 40 16.21 -3.99 -9.30
CA SER A 40 17.28 -2.98 -9.28
C SER A 40 16.84 -1.67 -8.63
N PRO A 41 16.75 -1.58 -7.29
CA PRO A 41 16.19 -0.43 -6.57
C PRO A 41 17.02 0.86 -6.71
N ARG A 42 18.36 0.78 -6.89
CA ARG A 42 19.26 1.95 -6.91
C ARG A 42 18.94 2.98 -8.01
N LYS A 43 18.20 2.60 -9.03
CA LYS A 43 17.85 3.48 -10.17
C LYS A 43 16.41 4.00 -10.13
N LYS A 44 15.56 3.54 -9.18
CA LYS A 44 14.11 3.60 -9.34
C LYS A 44 13.37 4.29 -8.19
N ILE A 45 13.96 4.37 -6.99
CA ILE A 45 13.33 4.99 -5.82
C ILE A 45 14.15 6.20 -5.37
N GLY A 46 13.52 7.37 -5.43
CA GLY A 46 14.00 8.64 -4.86
C GLY A 46 15.17 9.32 -5.57
N GLY A 47 15.29 10.64 -5.39
CA GLY A 47 16.36 11.46 -5.95
C GLY A 47 16.15 11.87 -7.42
N GLN A 48 17.17 12.51 -8.03
CA GLN A 48 17.13 13.05 -9.41
C GLN A 48 17.04 11.99 -10.54
N GLY A 49 16.51 10.81 -10.27
CA GLY A 49 16.41 9.73 -11.26
C GLY A 49 15.39 8.65 -10.88
N GLY A 50 14.60 8.86 -9.83
CA GLY A 50 13.52 7.95 -9.44
C GLY A 50 12.25 8.17 -10.27
N ASP A 51 11.40 7.14 -10.36
CA ASP A 51 10.16 7.21 -11.14
C ASP A 51 9.02 7.90 -10.37
N PHE A 52 9.07 7.87 -9.02
CA PHE A 52 8.04 8.45 -8.14
C PHE A 52 8.61 8.92 -6.81
N TYR A 53 7.84 9.78 -6.11
CA TYR A 53 8.11 10.22 -4.75
C TYR A 53 7.12 9.59 -3.79
N THR A 54 7.62 8.93 -2.73
CA THR A 54 6.80 8.43 -1.62
C THR A 54 6.71 9.48 -0.51
N SER A 55 5.66 9.42 0.33
CA SER A 55 5.45 10.35 1.43
C SER A 55 6.68 10.55 2.34
N PRO A 56 7.43 9.50 2.74
CA PRO A 56 8.67 9.63 3.52
C PRO A 56 9.79 10.37 2.82
N LEU A 57 9.83 10.34 1.50
CA LEU A 57 10.85 11.03 0.70
C LEU A 57 10.51 12.50 0.48
N VAL A 58 9.24 12.89 0.61
CA VAL A 58 8.82 14.30 0.51
C VAL A 58 9.36 15.11 1.68
N HIS A 59 9.16 14.63 2.92
CA HIS A 59 9.66 15.33 4.11
C HIS A 59 9.71 14.40 5.34
N PRO A 60 10.76 14.51 6.19
CA PRO A 60 10.90 13.72 7.43
C PRO A 60 9.77 13.89 8.44
N ILE A 61 8.97 14.96 8.35
CA ILE A 61 7.81 15.19 9.21
C ILE A 61 6.79 14.06 9.14
N PHE A 62 6.62 13.43 7.96
CA PHE A 62 5.72 12.29 7.81
C PHE A 62 6.10 11.16 8.77
N ALA A 63 7.35 10.76 8.78
CA ALA A 63 7.85 9.71 9.69
C ALA A 63 7.81 10.14 11.16
N LYS A 64 8.07 11.44 11.48
CA LYS A 64 7.95 11.98 12.83
C LYS A 64 6.52 11.86 13.37
N LEU A 65 5.53 12.20 12.56
CA LEU A 65 4.12 12.11 12.96
C LEU A 65 3.63 10.67 12.99
N LEU A 66 4.06 9.83 12.02
CA LEU A 66 3.77 8.40 12.06
C LEU A 66 4.37 7.75 13.31
N ALA A 67 5.60 8.09 13.70
CA ALA A 67 6.21 7.62 14.94
C ALA A 67 5.39 8.01 16.18
N LYS A 68 4.82 9.24 16.22
CA LYS A 68 3.89 9.65 17.29
C LYS A 68 2.69 8.71 17.37
N GLN A 69 2.10 8.33 16.21
CA GLN A 69 0.99 7.38 16.19
C GLN A 69 1.41 5.98 16.65
N LEU A 70 2.57 5.50 16.23
CA LEU A 70 3.11 4.19 16.65
C LEU A 70 3.39 4.16 18.16
N ILE A 71 3.88 5.27 18.76
CA ILE A 71 4.06 5.41 20.20
C ILE A 71 2.72 5.30 20.92
N GLN A 72 1.67 6.01 20.48
CA GLN A 72 0.34 5.92 21.08
C GLN A 72 -0.23 4.49 21.00
N MET A 73 -0.04 3.81 19.88
CA MET A 73 -0.44 2.42 19.71
C MET A 73 0.31 1.50 20.70
N ALA A 74 1.63 1.68 20.82
CA ALA A 74 2.46 0.90 21.74
C ALA A 74 2.02 1.09 23.20
N ASP A 75 1.77 2.33 23.62
CA ASP A 75 1.27 2.65 24.97
C ASP A 75 -0.12 2.04 25.19
N GLY A 76 -1.00 2.10 24.18
CA GLY A 76 -2.35 1.53 24.22
C GLY A 76 -2.38 0.01 24.33
N MET A 77 -1.31 -0.68 23.95
CA MET A 77 -1.20 -2.13 24.14
C MET A 77 -1.10 -2.51 25.62
N ALA A 78 -0.75 -1.60 26.51
CA ALA A 78 -0.61 -1.83 27.95
C ALA A 78 0.18 -3.13 28.25
N LEU A 79 1.35 -3.28 27.65
CA LEU A 79 2.30 -4.34 27.91
C LEU A 79 3.11 -4.04 29.18
N SER A 80 3.65 -5.07 29.83
CA SER A 80 4.57 -4.87 30.93
C SER A 80 5.78 -4.04 30.48
N PRO A 81 6.38 -3.21 31.35
CA PRO A 81 7.57 -2.41 31.01
C PRO A 81 8.75 -3.26 30.50
N GLU A 82 8.83 -4.50 30.92
CA GLU A 82 9.88 -5.47 30.54
C GLU A 82 9.62 -6.13 29.17
N ASP A 83 8.37 -6.13 28.70
CA ASP A 83 8.02 -6.83 27.47
C ASP A 83 8.52 -6.04 26.26
N PRO A 84 9.17 -6.70 25.28
CA PRO A 84 9.55 -6.03 24.03
C PRO A 84 8.32 -5.63 23.23
N ILE A 85 8.42 -4.52 22.53
CA ILE A 85 7.41 -4.07 21.55
C ILE A 85 7.93 -4.33 20.16
N MET A 86 7.19 -5.10 19.38
CA MET A 86 7.55 -5.40 18.01
C MET A 86 6.87 -4.43 17.04
N LEU A 87 7.68 -3.75 16.21
CA LEU A 87 7.22 -3.07 15.01
C LEU A 87 7.58 -3.93 13.80
N ILE A 88 6.60 -4.21 12.94
CA ILE A 88 6.79 -5.02 11.74
C ILE A 88 6.39 -4.19 10.53
N GLU A 89 7.38 -3.80 9.74
CA GLU A 89 7.20 -3.06 8.49
C GLU A 89 7.27 -4.03 7.32
N PHE A 90 6.24 -4.00 6.48
CA PHE A 90 6.24 -4.71 5.21
C PHE A 90 6.62 -3.76 4.07
N GLY A 91 7.61 -4.16 3.25
CA GLY A 91 8.01 -3.38 2.08
C GLY A 91 8.67 -2.06 2.44
N ALA A 92 9.73 -2.08 3.25
CA ALA A 92 10.41 -0.87 3.73
C ALA A 92 11.14 -0.05 2.63
N GLY A 93 11.00 -0.45 1.36
CA GLY A 93 11.63 0.22 0.24
C GLY A 93 13.14 0.40 0.43
N ASP A 94 13.63 1.61 0.34
CA ASP A 94 15.05 1.91 0.56
C ASP A 94 15.45 2.03 2.04
N GLY A 95 14.51 1.81 2.99
CA GLY A 95 14.72 1.90 4.44
C GLY A 95 14.69 3.33 5.00
N THR A 96 14.35 4.33 4.20
CA THR A 96 14.28 5.73 4.65
C THR A 96 13.21 5.90 5.73
N LEU A 97 12.01 5.36 5.52
CA LEU A 97 10.92 5.46 6.52
C LEU A 97 11.31 4.79 7.84
N CYS A 98 11.83 3.57 7.78
CA CYS A 98 12.34 2.85 8.96
C CYS A 98 13.36 3.69 9.73
N LEU A 99 14.39 4.23 9.04
CA LEU A 99 15.41 5.07 9.65
C LEU A 99 14.80 6.27 10.39
N GLN A 100 13.92 7.00 9.72
CA GLN A 100 13.30 8.21 10.27
C GLN A 100 12.33 7.90 11.43
N ILE A 101 11.59 6.80 11.38
CA ILE A 101 10.74 6.32 12.48
C ILE A 101 11.60 6.01 13.71
N LEU A 102 12.67 5.24 13.54
CA LEU A 102 13.57 4.87 14.65
C LEU A 102 14.20 6.11 15.30
N GLN A 103 14.71 7.05 14.49
CA GLN A 103 15.24 8.33 15.00
C GLN A 103 14.17 9.12 15.78
N SER A 104 12.94 9.13 15.27
CA SER A 104 11.83 9.85 15.90
C SER A 104 11.38 9.21 17.22
N ILE A 105 11.29 7.87 17.28
CA ILE A 105 10.95 7.16 18.52
C ILE A 105 12.06 7.34 19.56
N GLU A 106 13.33 7.22 19.17
CA GLU A 106 14.49 7.44 20.05
C GLU A 106 14.46 8.82 20.71
N GLN A 107 14.02 9.85 19.98
CA GLN A 107 13.91 11.21 20.48
C GLN A 107 12.65 11.46 21.30
N GLN A 108 11.49 10.97 20.88
CA GLN A 108 10.20 11.26 21.48
C GLN A 108 9.90 10.37 22.70
N ASN A 109 10.35 9.11 22.69
CA ASN A 109 10.10 8.13 23.77
C ASN A 109 11.28 7.17 23.91
N PRO A 110 12.39 7.60 24.57
CA PRO A 110 13.57 6.75 24.77
C PRO A 110 13.27 5.44 25.51
N SER A 111 12.35 5.45 26.48
CA SER A 111 11.98 4.24 27.25
C SER A 111 11.28 3.19 26.37
N LEU A 112 10.48 3.61 25.40
CA LEU A 112 9.92 2.71 24.40
C LEU A 112 11.03 2.19 23.45
N PHE A 113 11.94 3.08 23.06
CA PHE A 113 13.03 2.72 22.14
C PHE A 113 13.93 1.62 22.71
N ASP A 114 14.26 1.62 24.00
CA ASP A 114 15.10 0.63 24.65
C ASP A 114 14.53 -0.79 24.57
N ARG A 115 13.21 -0.91 24.52
CA ARG A 115 12.50 -2.21 24.43
C ARG A 115 11.98 -2.53 23.03
N LEU A 116 12.29 -1.68 22.05
CA LEU A 116 11.82 -1.85 20.67
C LEU A 116 12.55 -3.02 19.98
N ARG A 117 11.78 -3.76 19.18
CA ARG A 117 12.28 -4.72 18.20
C ARG A 117 11.63 -4.38 16.85
N TYR A 118 12.45 -4.14 15.87
CA TYR A 118 11.97 -3.75 14.54
C TYR A 118 12.25 -4.88 13.53
N MET A 119 11.20 -5.36 12.89
CA MET A 119 11.31 -6.38 11.85
C MET A 119 10.88 -5.82 10.50
N ILE A 120 11.73 -6.00 9.50
CA ILE A 120 11.41 -5.68 8.11
C ILE A 120 11.09 -6.97 7.37
N ILE A 121 9.89 -7.04 6.78
CA ILE A 121 9.49 -8.11 5.86
C ILE A 121 9.69 -7.59 4.43
N GLU A 122 10.75 -8.08 3.78
CA GLU A 122 11.15 -7.66 2.45
C GLU A 122 11.49 -8.89 1.59
N LYS A 123 10.88 -8.99 0.42
CA LYS A 123 11.11 -10.11 -0.51
C LYS A 123 12.31 -9.87 -1.43
N SER A 124 12.58 -8.63 -1.79
CA SER A 124 13.67 -8.27 -2.69
C SER A 124 15.03 -8.34 -1.98
N LEU A 125 15.90 -9.23 -2.43
CA LEU A 125 17.27 -9.34 -1.89
C LEU A 125 18.07 -8.05 -2.09
N SER A 126 17.85 -7.36 -3.20
CA SER A 126 18.53 -6.10 -3.49
C SER A 126 18.09 -4.97 -2.56
N PHE A 127 16.79 -4.87 -2.24
CA PHE A 127 16.30 -3.93 -1.21
C PHE A 127 16.83 -4.28 0.18
N ARG A 128 16.86 -5.56 0.57
CA ARG A 128 17.44 -5.98 1.85
C ARG A 128 18.90 -5.56 2.00
N LEU A 129 19.70 -5.69 0.95
CA LEU A 129 21.10 -5.24 0.98
C LEU A 129 21.18 -3.73 1.17
N PHE A 130 20.38 -2.97 0.46
CA PHE A 130 20.33 -1.52 0.55
C PHE A 130 19.85 -1.04 1.93
N GLN A 131 18.82 -1.67 2.48
CA GLN A 131 18.32 -1.43 3.83
C GLN A 131 19.40 -1.72 4.88
N LYS A 132 20.13 -2.85 4.76
CA LYS A 132 21.22 -3.20 5.67
C LYS A 132 22.35 -2.17 5.64
N GLU A 133 22.77 -1.72 4.47
CA GLU A 133 23.78 -0.69 4.33
C GLU A 133 23.38 0.62 5.05
N ARG A 134 22.10 1.00 4.98
CA ARG A 134 21.57 2.23 5.59
C ARG A 134 21.34 2.11 7.11
N LEU A 135 20.82 0.98 7.58
CA LEU A 135 20.25 0.86 8.92
C LEU A 135 21.22 0.23 9.95
N LEU A 136 22.03 -0.75 9.53
CA LEU A 136 22.92 -1.46 10.47
C LEU A 136 23.97 -0.60 11.15
N PRO A 137 24.54 0.46 10.53
CA PRO A 137 25.53 1.28 11.22
C PRO A 137 25.06 1.87 12.55
N ARG A 138 23.74 2.07 12.73
CA ARG A 138 23.17 2.66 13.94
C ARG A 138 22.26 1.73 14.74
N TYR A 139 21.51 0.88 14.05
CA TYR A 139 20.38 0.14 14.65
C TYR A 139 20.51 -1.37 14.57
N ALA A 140 21.71 -1.91 14.42
CA ALA A 140 21.97 -3.35 14.29
C ALA A 140 21.39 -4.18 15.44
N ALA A 141 21.33 -3.62 16.65
CA ALA A 141 20.86 -4.34 17.83
C ALA A 141 19.32 -4.54 17.87
N ILE A 142 18.57 -3.74 17.14
CA ILE A 142 17.10 -3.71 17.21
C ILE A 142 16.41 -4.13 15.92
N ILE A 143 17.11 -4.10 14.77
CA ILE A 143 16.55 -4.43 13.47
C ILE A 143 16.87 -5.86 13.06
N GLN A 144 15.84 -6.53 12.53
CA GLN A 144 15.97 -7.84 11.91
C GLN A 144 15.16 -7.91 10.61
N TRP A 145 15.56 -8.81 9.70
CA TRP A 145 14.84 -9.09 8.45
C TRP A 145 14.21 -10.47 8.52
N GLY A 146 12.97 -10.56 8.02
CA GLY A 146 12.22 -11.80 7.91
C GLY A 146 11.63 -11.99 6.51
N ASP A 147 11.28 -13.24 6.19
CA ASP A 147 10.52 -13.59 4.98
C ASP A 147 9.02 -13.62 5.24
N LYS A 148 8.64 -13.78 6.49
CA LYS A 148 7.26 -13.90 6.97
C LYS A 148 7.10 -13.22 8.32
N MET A 149 5.88 -12.78 8.58
CA MET A 149 5.47 -12.32 9.89
C MET A 149 5.60 -13.43 10.95
N PRO A 150 6.07 -13.14 12.16
CA PRO A 150 6.02 -14.08 13.28
C PRO A 150 4.56 -14.50 13.56
N ASN A 151 4.36 -15.77 13.88
CA ASN A 151 3.05 -16.30 14.27
C ASN A 151 3.24 -17.27 15.46
N PRO A 152 2.73 -16.96 16.68
CA PRO A 152 1.95 -15.75 17.06
C PRO A 152 2.81 -14.49 17.15
N CYS A 153 2.15 -13.31 17.04
CA CYS A 153 2.77 -12.00 17.12
C CYS A 153 2.04 -11.07 18.09
N THR A 154 2.82 -10.30 18.88
CA THR A 154 2.33 -9.18 19.69
C THR A 154 3.10 -7.93 19.27
N GLY A 155 2.40 -6.91 18.75
CA GLY A 155 3.08 -5.73 18.23
C GLY A 155 2.23 -4.91 17.26
N ILE A 156 2.89 -4.08 16.48
CA ILE A 156 2.28 -3.22 15.46
C ILE A 156 2.80 -3.64 14.10
N VAL A 157 1.90 -4.07 13.23
CA VAL A 157 2.17 -4.40 11.83
C VAL A 157 1.79 -3.20 10.98
N PHE A 158 2.67 -2.77 10.07
CA PHE A 158 2.30 -1.69 9.18
C PHE A 158 2.92 -1.82 7.78
N SER A 159 2.29 -1.15 6.83
CA SER A 159 2.79 -0.98 5.46
C SER A 159 2.51 0.43 4.98
N ASN A 160 3.41 0.96 4.17
CA ASN A 160 3.27 2.23 3.48
C ASN A 160 3.60 2.05 2.00
N GLU A 161 2.63 2.35 1.10
CA GLU A 161 2.82 2.22 -0.35
C GLU A 161 3.35 0.82 -0.74
N LEU A 162 2.64 -0.21 -0.33
CA LEU A 162 3.00 -1.61 -0.57
C LEU A 162 1.95 -2.35 -1.40
N LEU A 163 0.68 -2.18 -0.99
CA LEU A 163 -0.40 -3.01 -1.52
C LEU A 163 -0.84 -2.57 -2.91
N ASP A 164 -0.68 -1.30 -3.24
CA ASP A 164 -0.94 -0.73 -4.57
C ASP A 164 -0.07 -1.36 -5.66
N ALA A 165 1.16 -1.77 -5.31
CA ALA A 165 2.11 -2.41 -6.21
C ALA A 165 1.93 -3.94 -6.31
N PHE A 166 1.04 -4.56 -5.54
CA PHE A 166 0.81 -6.00 -5.65
C PHE A 166 0.15 -6.36 -6.99
N PRO A 167 0.55 -7.48 -7.60
CA PRO A 167 -0.08 -7.99 -8.81
C PRO A 167 -1.59 -8.15 -8.68
N ILE A 168 -2.32 -7.72 -9.71
CA ILE A 168 -3.77 -7.61 -9.73
C ILE A 168 -4.40 -8.39 -10.88
N HIS A 169 -5.64 -8.84 -10.70
CA HIS A 169 -6.50 -9.18 -11.81
C HIS A 169 -7.16 -7.92 -12.38
N ARG A 170 -7.26 -7.81 -13.70
CA ARG A 170 -8.01 -6.76 -14.39
C ARG A 170 -9.22 -7.33 -15.06
N PHE A 171 -10.31 -6.62 -15.01
CA PHE A 171 -11.60 -7.03 -15.58
C PHE A 171 -12.15 -5.93 -16.47
N GLN A 172 -12.96 -6.38 -17.46
CA GLN A 172 -13.73 -5.51 -18.35
C GLN A 172 -15.18 -5.97 -18.37
N VAL A 173 -16.10 -5.01 -18.30
CA VAL A 173 -17.54 -5.30 -18.44
C VAL A 173 -18.00 -4.91 -19.84
N GLU A 174 -18.49 -5.89 -20.60
CA GLU A 174 -19.08 -5.71 -21.91
C GLU A 174 -20.48 -6.32 -21.94
N ASN A 175 -21.48 -5.58 -22.41
CA ASN A 175 -22.88 -6.03 -22.50
C ASN A 175 -23.42 -6.68 -21.20
N GLY A 176 -23.00 -6.17 -20.03
CA GLY A 176 -23.38 -6.70 -18.73
C GLY A 176 -22.66 -7.98 -18.30
N ILE A 177 -21.68 -8.43 -19.09
CA ILE A 177 -20.85 -9.62 -18.80
C ILE A 177 -19.47 -9.16 -18.34
N VAL A 178 -18.97 -9.76 -17.26
CA VAL A 178 -17.62 -9.51 -16.75
C VAL A 178 -16.64 -10.47 -17.43
N HIS A 179 -15.61 -9.92 -18.01
CA HIS A 179 -14.51 -10.65 -18.64
C HIS A 179 -13.21 -10.34 -17.91
N GLU A 180 -12.44 -11.38 -17.58
CA GLU A 180 -11.08 -11.19 -17.10
C GLU A 180 -10.14 -10.85 -18.25
N ILE A 181 -9.23 -9.91 -18.04
CA ILE A 181 -8.23 -9.49 -19.04
C ILE A 181 -7.01 -10.38 -18.92
N TYR A 182 -6.68 -11.03 -20.03
CA TYR A 182 -5.47 -11.82 -20.24
C TYR A 182 -4.54 -11.08 -21.19
N VAL A 183 -3.27 -11.43 -21.16
CA VAL A 183 -2.23 -10.89 -22.03
C VAL A 183 -1.79 -11.98 -23.01
N ASP A 184 -1.83 -11.66 -24.29
CA ASP A 184 -1.36 -12.51 -25.38
C ASP A 184 -0.28 -11.81 -26.20
N TRP A 185 0.43 -12.56 -27.03
CA TRP A 185 1.43 -12.05 -27.96
C TRP A 185 1.01 -12.32 -29.41
N LYS A 186 0.74 -11.25 -30.16
CA LYS A 186 0.32 -11.35 -31.56
C LYS A 186 0.82 -10.14 -32.35
N ASP A 187 1.18 -10.35 -33.61
CA ASP A 187 1.64 -9.30 -34.52
C ASP A 187 2.76 -8.44 -33.89
N ASP A 188 3.77 -9.11 -33.31
CA ASP A 188 4.94 -8.52 -32.65
C ASP A 188 4.63 -7.51 -31.51
N ARG A 189 3.49 -7.69 -30.85
CA ARG A 189 3.09 -6.89 -29.67
C ARG A 189 2.28 -7.68 -28.65
N PHE A 190 2.30 -7.22 -27.42
CA PHE A 190 1.35 -7.68 -26.40
C PHE A 190 -0.03 -7.09 -26.68
N ILE A 191 -1.05 -7.89 -26.55
CA ILE A 191 -2.46 -7.53 -26.69
C ILE A 191 -3.26 -8.01 -25.48
N GLU A 192 -4.34 -7.28 -25.17
CA GLU A 192 -5.33 -7.73 -24.20
C GLU A 192 -6.35 -8.66 -24.87
N VAL A 193 -6.65 -9.78 -24.23
CA VAL A 193 -7.67 -10.74 -24.64
C VAL A 193 -8.68 -10.87 -23.51
N ALA A 194 -9.93 -10.52 -23.79
CA ALA A 194 -11.02 -10.74 -22.86
C ALA A 194 -11.43 -12.22 -22.89
N THR A 195 -11.30 -12.92 -21.77
CA THR A 195 -11.76 -14.30 -21.63
C THR A 195 -13.15 -14.31 -21.00
N GLY A 196 -14.04 -15.17 -21.51
CA GLY A 196 -15.38 -15.34 -20.91
C GLY A 196 -15.28 -15.72 -19.43
N VAL A 197 -16.30 -15.33 -18.68
CA VAL A 197 -16.43 -15.44 -17.23
C VAL A 197 -15.83 -16.72 -16.69
N ARG A 198 -14.71 -16.63 -15.99
CA ARG A 198 -14.43 -17.58 -14.91
C ARG A 198 -15.07 -16.97 -13.66
N PRO A 199 -15.96 -17.69 -12.96
CA PRO A 199 -16.28 -17.29 -11.60
C PRO A 199 -14.95 -17.25 -10.86
N LEU A 200 -14.59 -16.07 -10.32
CA LEU A 200 -13.44 -15.93 -9.45
C LEU A 200 -13.65 -16.91 -8.29
N ARG A 201 -13.01 -18.06 -8.37
CA ARG A 201 -12.95 -18.96 -7.22
C ARG A 201 -11.87 -18.38 -6.31
N ALA A 202 -12.33 -17.92 -5.16
CA ALA A 202 -11.48 -17.86 -3.98
C ALA A 202 -10.70 -19.18 -3.83
N ALA A 203 -9.59 -19.15 -3.10
CA ALA A 203 -8.97 -20.35 -2.58
C ALA A 203 -10.03 -21.30 -2.00
N PRO A 204 -9.84 -22.63 -1.99
CA PRO A 204 -10.92 -23.64 -1.94
C PRO A 204 -11.97 -23.53 -0.84
N ASN A 205 -11.85 -22.62 0.10
CA ASN A 205 -12.71 -22.54 1.30
C ASN A 205 -13.26 -21.14 1.66
N GLU A 206 -13.15 -20.11 0.79
CA GLU A 206 -13.69 -18.80 1.13
C GLU A 206 -14.43 -18.15 -0.05
N PRO A 207 -15.63 -17.61 0.18
CA PRO A 207 -16.27 -16.74 -0.79
C PRO A 207 -15.46 -15.44 -0.83
N LEU A 208 -14.75 -15.17 -1.94
CA LEU A 208 -14.51 -13.78 -2.30
C LEU A 208 -15.90 -13.15 -2.39
N SER A 209 -16.19 -12.24 -1.49
CA SER A 209 -17.37 -11.41 -1.63
C SER A 209 -17.13 -10.38 -2.73
N ILE A 210 -17.06 -10.89 -3.97
CA ILE A 210 -17.49 -10.09 -5.09
C ILE A 210 -18.96 -9.86 -4.84
N PRO A 211 -19.47 -8.64 -4.85
CA PRO A 211 -20.91 -8.45 -4.84
C PRO A 211 -21.52 -9.38 -5.88
N PRO A 212 -22.61 -10.10 -5.58
CA PRO A 212 -23.06 -11.25 -6.37
C PRO A 212 -23.22 -10.88 -7.83
N LEU A 213 -22.43 -11.50 -8.70
CA LEU A 213 -22.51 -11.38 -10.16
C LEU A 213 -23.60 -12.29 -10.74
N GLN A 214 -24.69 -12.56 -9.99
CA GLN A 214 -25.85 -13.29 -10.50
C GLN A 214 -27.04 -12.37 -10.53
N GLY A 215 -27.43 -11.96 -11.74
CA GLY A 215 -28.70 -11.28 -12.03
C GLY A 215 -28.79 -9.88 -11.43
N GLU A 216 -28.98 -8.86 -12.27
CA GLU A 216 -29.04 -7.43 -11.90
C GLU A 216 -27.98 -7.05 -10.86
N VAL A 217 -26.83 -6.59 -11.31
CA VAL A 217 -25.82 -5.98 -10.47
C VAL A 217 -26.45 -4.76 -9.78
N ARG A 218 -27.08 -4.96 -8.65
CA ARG A 218 -27.46 -3.92 -7.71
C ARG A 218 -26.22 -3.54 -6.90
N TRP A 219 -25.25 -2.97 -7.58
CA TRP A 219 -24.33 -2.10 -6.90
C TRP A 219 -25.19 -1.03 -6.25
N GLY A 220 -24.90 -0.62 -5.02
CA GLY A 220 -25.62 0.45 -4.31
C GLY A 220 -25.55 1.83 -4.98
N TRP A 221 -25.67 1.86 -6.28
CA TRP A 221 -25.67 3.00 -7.17
C TRP A 221 -27.11 3.53 -7.25
N GLY A 222 -27.28 4.77 -6.84
CA GLY A 222 -28.54 5.47 -7.00
C GLY A 222 -29.10 5.24 -8.41
N LYS A 223 -30.41 4.93 -8.47
CA LYS A 223 -31.16 4.71 -9.71
C LYS A 223 -30.76 5.73 -10.79
N GLY A 224 -30.25 5.26 -11.94
CA GLY A 224 -30.20 6.07 -13.16
C GLY A 224 -28.87 6.26 -13.87
N ARG A 225 -27.75 5.59 -13.51
CA ARG A 225 -26.54 5.63 -14.34
C ARG A 225 -26.44 4.37 -15.20
N SER A 226 -26.66 4.52 -16.50
CA SER A 226 -26.29 3.53 -17.52
C SER A 226 -24.76 3.48 -17.56
N LEU A 227 -24.19 2.32 -17.25
CA LEU A 227 -22.76 2.06 -17.42
C LEU A 227 -22.47 2.10 -18.94
N GLN A 228 -21.71 3.09 -19.39
CA GLN A 228 -21.25 3.12 -20.79
C GLN A 228 -20.02 2.20 -20.91
N PRO A 229 -20.02 1.22 -21.83
CA PRO A 229 -18.88 0.35 -22.08
C PRO A 229 -17.70 1.12 -22.72
N PRO A 230 -16.45 0.64 -22.50
CA PRO A 230 -16.07 -0.45 -21.61
C PRO A 230 -15.80 0.05 -20.19
N TRP A 231 -16.41 -0.57 -19.17
CA TRP A 231 -16.07 -0.34 -17.79
C TRP A 231 -15.02 -1.33 -17.33
N ARG A 232 -13.94 -0.83 -16.67
CA ARG A 232 -12.83 -1.64 -16.18
C ARG A 232 -12.69 -1.51 -14.68
N PHE A 233 -12.19 -2.56 -14.04
CA PHE A 233 -11.85 -2.54 -12.62
C PHE A 233 -10.75 -3.56 -12.31
N GLU A 234 -10.11 -3.38 -11.17
CA GLU A 234 -9.03 -4.19 -10.66
C GLU A 234 -9.45 -4.95 -9.39
N MET A 235 -8.84 -6.14 -9.17
CA MET A 235 -8.93 -6.88 -7.92
C MET A 235 -7.54 -7.29 -7.46
N ASN A 236 -7.26 -7.07 -6.18
CA ASN A 236 -5.96 -7.34 -5.57
C ASN A 236 -6.09 -8.45 -4.50
N PRO A 237 -6.06 -9.74 -4.88
CA PRO A 237 -6.18 -10.85 -3.93
C PRO A 237 -5.00 -10.91 -2.96
N LEU A 238 -3.80 -10.47 -3.37
CA LEU A 238 -2.61 -10.52 -2.54
C LEU A 238 -2.68 -9.52 -1.38
N ALA A 239 -3.33 -8.36 -1.57
CA ALA A 239 -3.59 -7.41 -0.49
C ALA A 239 -4.55 -7.99 0.55
N LEU A 240 -5.58 -8.73 0.10
CA LEU A 240 -6.51 -9.42 1.00
C LEU A 240 -5.82 -10.56 1.77
N ASP A 241 -4.97 -11.32 1.11
CA ASP A 241 -4.17 -12.37 1.74
C ASP A 241 -3.18 -11.80 2.76
N TRP A 242 -2.55 -10.66 2.46
CA TRP A 242 -1.69 -9.95 3.39
C TRP A 242 -2.45 -9.55 4.67
N MET A 243 -3.63 -8.93 4.53
CA MET A 243 -4.45 -8.52 5.67
C MET A 243 -4.92 -9.72 6.50
N ARG A 244 -5.34 -10.81 5.84
CA ARG A 244 -5.73 -12.06 6.52
C ARG A 244 -4.57 -12.62 7.34
N GLN A 245 -3.37 -12.75 6.75
CA GLN A 245 -2.18 -13.24 7.43
C GLN A 245 -1.79 -12.34 8.63
N ALA A 246 -1.89 -11.02 8.47
CA ALA A 246 -1.64 -10.09 9.55
C ALA A 246 -2.64 -10.30 10.71
N GLY A 247 -3.93 -10.42 10.41
CA GLY A 247 -4.97 -10.64 11.42
C GLY A 247 -4.88 -12.00 12.11
N GLU A 248 -4.59 -13.07 11.38
CA GLU A 248 -4.42 -14.42 11.96
C GLU A 248 -3.18 -14.52 12.83
N SER A 249 -2.07 -13.90 12.44
CA SER A 249 -0.80 -13.93 13.17
C SER A 249 -0.82 -13.05 14.42
N LEU A 250 -1.55 -11.94 14.40
CA LEU A 250 -1.60 -11.00 15.51
C LEU A 250 -2.45 -11.54 16.66
N VAL A 251 -1.87 -11.60 17.85
CA VAL A 251 -2.56 -11.95 19.10
C VAL A 251 -3.00 -10.66 19.82
N LYS A 252 -2.11 -9.69 19.90
CA LYS A 252 -2.37 -8.40 20.55
C LYS A 252 -1.62 -7.29 19.82
N GLY A 253 -2.33 -6.21 19.45
CA GLY A 253 -1.73 -5.05 18.83
C GLY A 253 -2.55 -4.47 17.70
N PHE A 254 -1.86 -3.90 16.68
CA PHE A 254 -2.49 -3.12 15.62
C PHE A 254 -1.99 -3.52 14.24
N VAL A 255 -2.86 -3.31 13.24
CA VAL A 255 -2.49 -3.29 11.84
C VAL A 255 -2.78 -1.89 11.29
N LEU A 256 -1.77 -1.25 10.72
CA LEU A 256 -1.82 0.08 10.13
C LEU A 256 -1.44 0.01 8.66
N THR A 257 -2.37 0.36 7.77
CA THR A 257 -2.16 0.36 6.31
C THR A 257 -2.25 1.78 5.78
N LEU A 258 -1.18 2.26 5.15
CA LEU A 258 -1.15 3.55 4.45
C LEU A 258 -0.92 3.28 2.97
N ASP A 259 -1.90 3.62 2.13
CA ASP A 259 -1.81 3.32 0.70
C ASP A 259 -2.75 4.18 -0.15
N TYR A 260 -2.55 4.19 -1.46
CA TYR A 260 -3.49 4.76 -2.41
C TYR A 260 -4.76 3.92 -2.47
N GLY A 261 -5.91 4.56 -2.41
CA GLY A 261 -7.14 3.80 -2.55
C GLY A 261 -8.39 4.51 -2.09
N TYR A 262 -9.47 3.75 -2.07
CA TYR A 262 -10.79 4.24 -1.73
C TYR A 262 -11.64 3.14 -1.08
N PRO A 263 -12.71 3.51 -0.35
CA PRO A 263 -13.80 2.56 -0.09
C PRO A 263 -14.41 2.04 -1.39
N ALA A 264 -14.89 0.80 -1.39
CA ALA A 264 -15.41 0.09 -2.57
C ALA A 264 -16.39 0.93 -3.40
N GLN A 265 -17.31 1.66 -2.75
CA GLN A 265 -18.30 2.50 -3.44
C GLN A 265 -17.64 3.58 -4.32
N GLN A 266 -16.54 4.18 -3.87
CA GLN A 266 -15.81 5.20 -4.63
C GLN A 266 -14.85 4.57 -5.64
N LEU A 267 -14.23 3.43 -5.27
CA LEU A 267 -13.28 2.72 -6.12
C LEU A 267 -13.94 2.21 -7.40
N TYR A 268 -14.99 1.42 -7.24
CA TYR A 268 -15.73 0.81 -8.36
C TYR A 268 -16.67 1.77 -9.08
N GLY A 269 -16.75 3.03 -8.65
CA GLY A 269 -17.42 4.12 -9.35
C GLY A 269 -16.68 4.68 -10.58
N ARG A 270 -15.47 4.20 -10.81
CA ARG A 270 -14.59 4.71 -11.85
C ARG A 270 -14.71 3.84 -13.09
N ALA A 271 -15.11 4.44 -14.23
CA ALA A 271 -15.35 3.70 -15.48
C ALA A 271 -14.09 3.03 -16.05
N LYS A 272 -12.90 3.60 -15.78
CA LYS A 272 -11.62 3.11 -16.33
C LYS A 272 -10.80 2.30 -15.33
N GLY A 273 -11.30 2.08 -14.10
CA GLY A 273 -10.50 1.55 -13.00
C GLY A 273 -9.49 2.57 -12.47
N THR A 274 -8.41 2.07 -11.89
CA THR A 274 -7.38 2.88 -11.22
C THR A 274 -5.95 2.50 -11.60
N PHE A 275 -5.79 1.51 -12.47
CA PHE A 275 -4.49 1.03 -12.92
C PHE A 275 -3.70 2.11 -13.64
N LEU A 276 -2.46 2.34 -13.19
CA LEU A 276 -1.52 3.30 -13.76
C LEU A 276 -0.10 2.73 -13.83
N CYS A 277 0.68 3.26 -14.75
CA CYS A 277 2.10 2.98 -14.89
C CYS A 277 2.91 4.26 -14.69
N TYR A 278 4.09 4.13 -14.06
CA TYR A 278 5.01 5.24 -13.79
C TYR A 278 6.38 4.95 -14.41
N TYR A 279 6.84 5.89 -15.22
CA TYR A 279 8.17 5.83 -15.84
C TYR A 279 8.79 7.23 -15.92
N GLN A 280 9.95 7.44 -15.30
CA GLN A 280 10.70 8.69 -15.32
C GLN A 280 9.81 9.93 -15.02
N HIS A 281 9.07 9.89 -13.92
CA HIS A 281 8.12 10.93 -13.47
C HIS A 281 6.94 11.19 -14.43
N THR A 282 6.69 10.31 -15.39
CA THR A 282 5.53 10.39 -16.28
C THR A 282 4.54 9.28 -15.94
N VAL A 283 3.25 9.61 -16.00
CA VAL A 283 2.15 8.67 -15.76
C VAL A 283 1.55 8.25 -17.08
N ASN A 284 1.30 6.96 -17.26
CA ASN A 284 0.62 6.42 -18.44
C ASN A 284 -0.28 5.24 -18.07
N GLU A 285 -1.15 4.78 -18.99
CA GLU A 285 -2.07 3.66 -18.78
C GLU A 285 -1.64 2.39 -19.55
N ASN A 286 -0.46 2.39 -20.21
CA ASN A 286 0.00 1.27 -21.05
C ASN A 286 0.99 0.37 -20.33
N PRO A 287 0.58 -0.82 -19.85
CA PRO A 287 1.48 -1.74 -19.15
C PRO A 287 2.52 -2.43 -20.06
N TYR A 288 2.32 -2.36 -21.37
CA TYR A 288 3.16 -3.07 -22.36
C TYR A 288 4.36 -2.25 -22.84
N ASP A 289 4.43 -0.99 -22.46
CA ASP A 289 5.62 -0.16 -22.63
C ASP A 289 6.57 -0.35 -21.44
N HIS A 290 7.85 -0.22 -21.67
CA HIS A 290 8.88 -0.24 -20.61
C HIS A 290 8.80 -1.43 -19.64
N ILE A 291 8.45 -2.65 -20.13
CA ILE A 291 8.32 -3.87 -19.32
C ILE A 291 9.62 -4.13 -18.53
N GLY A 292 9.49 -4.28 -17.20
CA GLY A 292 10.61 -4.40 -16.26
C GLY A 292 11.32 -3.09 -15.93
N GLU A 293 10.90 -1.96 -16.56
CA GLU A 293 11.50 -0.64 -16.41
C GLU A 293 10.52 0.44 -15.92
N GLN A 294 9.21 0.16 -15.88
CA GLN A 294 8.18 1.04 -15.31
C GLN A 294 7.51 0.38 -14.11
N ASP A 295 7.06 1.20 -13.18
CA ASP A 295 6.21 0.75 -12.08
C ASP A 295 4.77 0.61 -12.54
N MET A 296 4.00 -0.25 -11.87
CA MET A 296 2.58 -0.50 -12.13
C MET A 296 1.85 -0.53 -10.81
N THR A 297 0.81 0.28 -10.67
CA THR A 297 0.02 0.38 -9.45
C THR A 297 -1.46 0.30 -9.72
N SER A 298 -2.22 -0.07 -8.71
CA SER A 298 -3.67 0.06 -8.67
C SER A 298 -4.13 0.48 -7.28
N HIS A 299 -5.23 1.21 -7.20
CA HIS A 299 -5.75 1.64 -5.90
C HIS A 299 -6.31 0.47 -5.09
N VAL A 300 -6.03 0.51 -3.79
CA VAL A 300 -6.45 -0.50 -2.81
C VAL A 300 -7.93 -0.34 -2.46
N ASP A 301 -8.65 -1.47 -2.37
CA ASP A 301 -10.01 -1.53 -1.84
C ASP A 301 -9.98 -1.61 -0.30
N PHE A 302 -10.12 -0.47 0.35
CA PHE A 302 -10.10 -0.39 1.81
C PHE A 302 -11.35 -0.98 2.49
N THR A 303 -12.47 -1.10 1.77
CA THR A 303 -13.64 -1.84 2.27
C THR A 303 -13.33 -3.34 2.38
N ALA A 304 -12.78 -3.91 1.31
CA ALA A 304 -12.42 -5.33 1.30
C ALA A 304 -11.31 -5.64 2.34
N LEU A 305 -10.30 -4.75 2.48
CA LEU A 305 -9.28 -4.92 3.53
C LEU A 305 -9.88 -4.90 4.94
N ALA A 306 -10.79 -3.95 5.23
CA ALA A 306 -11.43 -3.86 6.54
C ALA A 306 -12.23 -5.12 6.85
N GLN A 307 -13.03 -5.62 5.90
CA GLN A 307 -13.85 -6.82 6.05
C GLN A 307 -13.01 -8.09 6.24
N VAL A 308 -11.95 -8.26 5.45
CA VAL A 308 -11.03 -9.41 5.59
C VAL A 308 -10.31 -9.36 6.94
N GLY A 309 -9.89 -8.18 7.38
CA GLY A 309 -9.29 -8.00 8.70
C GLY A 309 -10.25 -8.39 9.82
N GLU A 310 -11.53 -8.00 9.75
CA GLU A 310 -12.55 -8.41 10.74
C GLU A 310 -12.79 -9.92 10.71
N ALA A 311 -12.87 -10.52 9.54
CA ALA A 311 -12.99 -11.97 9.41
C ALA A 311 -11.78 -12.72 10.00
N ALA A 312 -10.59 -12.09 10.01
CA ALA A 312 -9.38 -12.60 10.64
C ALA A 312 -9.25 -12.24 12.14
N GLY A 313 -10.31 -11.65 12.73
CA GLY A 313 -10.41 -11.32 14.16
C GLY A 313 -9.82 -9.97 14.55
N LEU A 314 -9.54 -9.09 13.59
CA LEU A 314 -9.25 -7.69 13.87
C LEU A 314 -10.55 -6.91 14.11
N SER A 315 -10.47 -5.82 14.87
CA SER A 315 -11.57 -4.86 15.04
C SER A 315 -11.20 -3.55 14.35
N LEU A 316 -12.10 -3.02 13.51
CA LEU A 316 -11.89 -1.75 12.82
C LEU A 316 -11.88 -0.58 13.81
N LEU A 317 -10.78 0.18 13.87
CA LEU A 317 -10.72 1.45 14.59
C LEU A 317 -11.17 2.62 13.72
N GLY A 318 -10.75 2.69 12.47
CA GLY A 318 -11.21 3.70 11.52
C GLY A 318 -10.44 3.68 10.21
N LEU A 319 -11.03 4.41 9.24
CA LEU A 319 -10.42 4.78 7.97
C LEU A 319 -10.45 6.30 7.85
N THR A 320 -9.32 6.89 7.50
CA THR A 320 -9.22 8.32 7.21
C THR A 320 -8.34 8.57 5.98
N ASP A 321 -8.23 9.81 5.50
CA ASP A 321 -7.25 10.17 4.49
C ASP A 321 -5.98 10.76 5.14
N GLN A 322 -4.90 10.88 4.35
CA GLN A 322 -3.62 11.37 4.86
C GLN A 322 -3.71 12.79 5.44
N THR A 323 -4.51 13.68 4.82
CA THR A 323 -4.71 15.03 5.33
C THR A 323 -5.26 15.01 6.75
N HIS A 324 -6.36 14.29 6.97
CA HIS A 324 -6.99 14.19 8.28
C HIS A 324 -6.12 13.47 9.29
N PHE A 325 -5.42 12.41 8.87
CA PHE A 325 -4.46 11.69 9.70
C PHE A 325 -3.34 12.60 10.20
N LEU A 326 -2.68 13.32 9.32
CA LEU A 326 -1.58 14.22 9.67
C LEU A 326 -2.07 15.44 10.49
N MET A 327 -3.28 15.95 10.21
CA MET A 327 -3.91 17.00 11.01
C MET A 327 -4.14 16.53 12.45
N GLY A 328 -4.66 15.34 12.64
CA GLY A 328 -4.85 14.75 13.96
C GLY A 328 -3.54 14.58 14.74
N LEU A 329 -2.46 14.28 14.05
CA LEU A 329 -1.14 14.11 14.64
C LEU A 329 -0.40 15.43 14.90
N GLY A 330 -0.93 16.59 14.44
CA GLY A 330 -0.42 17.91 14.75
C GLY A 330 0.48 18.52 13.66
N ILE A 331 0.32 18.17 12.39
CA ILE A 331 1.10 18.76 11.29
C ILE A 331 0.89 20.27 11.19
N ALA A 332 -0.27 20.79 11.63
CA ALA A 332 -0.56 22.23 11.62
C ALA A 332 0.40 23.02 12.51
N ASP A 333 0.75 22.49 13.69
CA ASP A 333 1.69 23.13 14.62
C ASP A 333 3.10 23.17 14.01
N GLU A 334 3.52 22.08 13.38
CA GLU A 334 4.82 22.01 12.67
C GLU A 334 4.86 22.98 11.48
N MET A 335 3.78 23.10 10.73
CA MET A 335 3.66 24.08 9.63
C MET A 335 3.72 25.51 10.15
N GLN A 336 3.09 25.83 11.29
CA GLN A 336 3.15 27.15 11.88
C GLN A 336 4.58 27.52 12.29
N ILE A 337 5.33 26.60 12.92
CA ILE A 337 6.73 26.79 13.29
C ILE A 337 7.60 27.15 12.07
N GLU A 338 7.39 26.46 10.96
CA GLU A 338 8.15 26.75 9.73
C GLU A 338 7.67 28.04 9.05
N ALA A 339 6.37 28.35 9.10
CA ALA A 339 5.82 29.58 8.55
C ALA A 339 6.41 30.84 9.22
N GLU A 340 6.59 30.83 10.53
CA GLU A 340 7.19 31.94 11.30
C GLU A 340 8.65 32.23 10.91
N LYS A 341 9.34 31.22 10.33
CA LYS A 341 10.75 31.33 9.94
C LYS A 341 10.93 31.54 8.41
N MET A 342 9.85 31.50 7.63
CA MET A 342 9.92 31.48 6.14
C MET A 342 10.59 32.70 5.52
N GLU A 343 10.43 33.88 6.12
CA GLU A 343 11.04 35.13 5.63
C GLU A 343 12.56 35.16 5.81
N GLN A 344 13.07 34.38 6.79
CA GLN A 344 14.48 34.42 7.21
C GLN A 344 15.25 33.16 6.79
N SER A 345 14.57 32.11 6.29
CA SER A 345 15.16 30.81 6.02
C SER A 345 14.56 30.12 4.80
N ASP A 346 15.37 29.94 3.76
CA ASP A 346 15.00 29.14 2.60
C ASP A 346 14.73 27.67 2.96
N ALA A 347 15.36 27.16 4.02
CA ALA A 347 15.08 25.81 4.53
C ALA A 347 13.67 25.73 5.11
N ALA A 348 13.27 26.69 5.95
CA ALA A 348 11.92 26.74 6.50
C ALA A 348 10.86 26.86 5.39
N ARG A 349 11.13 27.66 4.37
CA ARG A 349 10.24 27.78 3.21
C ARG A 349 10.09 26.46 2.46
N ARG A 350 11.19 25.73 2.21
CA ARG A 350 11.12 24.40 1.58
C ARG A 350 10.36 23.39 2.45
N ASN A 351 10.62 23.38 3.76
CA ASN A 351 9.92 22.50 4.69
C ASN A 351 8.42 22.77 4.70
N PHE A 352 8.00 24.02 4.81
CA PHE A 352 6.59 24.41 4.76
C PHE A 352 5.90 23.95 3.47
N LEU A 353 6.55 24.16 2.31
CA LEU A 353 6.01 23.75 1.01
C LEU A 353 5.92 22.21 0.90
N ALA A 354 6.88 21.48 1.44
CA ALA A 354 6.85 20.03 1.47
C ALA A 354 5.71 19.49 2.36
N MET A 355 5.52 20.08 3.56
CA MET A 355 4.38 19.74 4.42
C MET A 355 3.04 20.03 3.74
N ARG A 356 2.93 21.19 3.06
CA ARG A 356 1.75 21.53 2.29
C ARG A 356 1.47 20.52 1.17
N HIS A 357 2.52 20.03 0.51
CA HIS A 357 2.39 18.99 -0.53
C HIS A 357 1.82 17.68 0.03
N LEU A 358 2.28 17.23 1.22
CA LEU A 358 1.72 16.07 1.90
C LEU A 358 0.22 16.21 2.23
N MET A 359 -0.23 17.46 2.46
CA MET A 359 -1.60 17.80 2.85
C MET A 359 -2.51 18.13 1.67
N ASP A 360 -1.97 18.36 0.46
CA ASP A 360 -2.72 18.84 -0.68
C ASP A 360 -3.77 17.80 -1.14
N PRO A 361 -5.08 18.15 -1.07
CA PRO A 361 -6.15 17.24 -1.49
C PRO A 361 -6.11 16.85 -2.96
N ALA A 362 -5.49 17.69 -3.82
CA ALA A 362 -5.36 17.41 -5.25
C ALA A 362 -4.18 16.48 -5.57
N GLN A 363 -3.33 16.20 -4.58
CA GLN A 363 -2.14 15.35 -4.74
C GLN A 363 -2.20 14.15 -3.78
N MET A 364 -1.40 14.15 -2.72
CA MET A 364 -1.28 13.01 -1.80
C MET A 364 -2.38 13.00 -0.73
N GLY A 365 -2.84 14.16 -0.30
CA GLY A 365 -3.64 14.31 0.92
C GLY A 365 -4.94 13.51 0.94
N LYS A 366 -5.67 13.45 -0.17
CA LYS A 366 -6.95 12.70 -0.26
C LYS A 366 -6.84 11.35 -0.96
N THR A 367 -5.80 11.12 -1.76
CA THR A 367 -5.63 9.85 -2.49
C THR A 367 -5.13 8.76 -1.57
N PHE A 368 -4.21 9.11 -0.66
CA PHE A 368 -3.77 8.20 0.39
C PHE A 368 -4.82 8.02 1.47
N LYS A 369 -4.98 6.78 1.91
CA LYS A 369 -5.83 6.37 3.03
C LYS A 369 -5.02 5.73 4.13
N VAL A 370 -5.52 5.87 5.33
CA VAL A 370 -4.96 5.26 6.53
C VAL A 370 -6.04 4.42 7.19
N LEU A 371 -5.88 3.10 7.12
CA LEU A 371 -6.73 2.11 7.78
C LEU A 371 -6.05 1.63 9.05
N ILE A 372 -6.75 1.67 10.17
CA ILE A 372 -6.26 1.15 11.44
C ILE A 372 -7.25 0.12 11.98
N GLN A 373 -6.71 -1.08 12.25
CA GLN A 373 -7.42 -2.18 12.88
C GLN A 373 -6.63 -2.67 14.11
N GLN A 374 -7.28 -3.31 15.06
CA GLN A 374 -6.66 -3.80 16.29
C GLN A 374 -7.14 -5.20 16.67
N LYS A 375 -6.36 -5.89 17.50
CA LYS A 375 -6.72 -7.17 18.12
C LYS A 375 -6.21 -7.27 19.55
N GLY A 376 -7.05 -7.76 20.47
CA GLY A 376 -6.63 -7.99 21.85
C GLY A 376 -6.23 -6.75 22.65
N VAL A 377 -6.58 -5.56 22.18
CA VAL A 377 -6.29 -4.26 22.83
C VAL A 377 -7.60 -3.63 23.28
N ALA A 378 -7.60 -2.96 24.44
CA ALA A 378 -8.74 -2.16 24.87
C ALA A 378 -8.96 -1.00 23.88
N SER A 379 -10.21 -0.53 23.76
CA SER A 379 -10.50 0.61 22.89
C SER A 379 -9.74 1.84 23.35
N ILE A 380 -8.94 2.42 22.44
CA ILE A 380 -8.17 3.64 22.67
C ILE A 380 -8.54 4.69 21.62
N ALA A 381 -8.48 5.96 22.01
CA ALA A 381 -8.51 7.06 21.07
C ALA A 381 -7.12 7.24 20.45
N LEU A 382 -7.04 7.29 19.13
CA LEU A 382 -5.81 7.55 18.38
C LEU A 382 -5.88 8.93 17.74
N ASP A 383 -4.85 9.74 17.93
CA ASP A 383 -4.79 11.13 17.41
C ASP A 383 -5.01 11.16 15.89
N GLY A 384 -4.43 10.22 15.15
CA GLY A 384 -4.61 10.14 13.70
C GLY A 384 -6.04 9.82 13.22
N LEU A 385 -6.96 9.45 14.14
CA LEU A 385 -8.36 9.15 13.82
C LEU A 385 -9.36 10.14 14.43
N ILE A 386 -8.93 11.23 15.06
CA ILE A 386 -9.84 12.25 15.62
C ILE A 386 -10.64 13.00 14.54
N PHE A 387 -10.14 13.02 13.32
CA PHE A 387 -10.86 13.56 12.15
C PHE A 387 -11.24 12.42 11.20
N PRO A 388 -12.35 11.70 11.43
CA PRO A 388 -12.72 10.59 10.56
C PRO A 388 -13.19 11.12 9.20
N ALA A 389 -12.57 10.63 8.12
CA ALA A 389 -13.00 10.95 6.76
C ALA A 389 -14.11 10.03 6.24
N PHE A 390 -14.25 8.83 6.85
CA PHE A 390 -15.19 7.79 6.43
C PHE A 390 -15.90 7.18 7.64
N PRO A 391 -17.26 7.09 7.62
CA PRO A 391 -18.01 6.39 8.65
C PRO A 391 -17.63 4.91 8.68
N LYS A 392 -17.45 4.33 9.88
CA LYS A 392 -17.11 2.90 10.02
C LYS A 392 -18.15 1.99 9.40
N GLU A 393 -19.41 2.36 9.53
CA GLU A 393 -20.56 1.62 9.01
C GLU A 393 -20.50 1.46 7.48
N SER A 394 -19.91 2.42 6.78
CA SER A 394 -19.77 2.37 5.32
C SER A 394 -18.73 1.37 4.82
N LEU A 395 -17.90 0.82 5.71
CA LEU A 395 -16.83 -0.14 5.39
C LEU A 395 -17.22 -1.58 5.71
N LEU A 396 -18.26 -1.78 6.51
CA LEU A 396 -18.64 -3.09 7.05
C LEU A 396 -19.96 -3.62 6.48
N VAL A 397 -20.56 -2.90 5.53
CA VAL A 397 -21.85 -3.27 4.89
C VAL A 397 -21.62 -4.00 3.57
#